data_7036309d16de2e75fc69a2e116f644bb
#
_entry.id   7036309d16de2e75fc69a2e116f644bb
#
_cell.length_a   1.000
_cell.length_b   1.000
_cell.length_c   1.000
_cell.angle_alpha   90.00
_cell.angle_beta   90.00
_cell.angle_gamma   90.00
#
_symmetry.space_group_name_H-M   'P 1'
#
loop_
_entity.id
_entity.type
_entity.pdbx_description
1 polymer ?
#
loop_
_entity_poly.entity_id
_entity_poly.type
_entity_poly.pdbx_seq_one_letter_code
_entity_poly.pdbx_strand_id
1 'polypeptide(L)'
;MLALLIQTLNITAPVFAMLFMGVLLKRIHLIDDNFNRVASQLVFNVCMPALLFLGIYHADLASAVKPGVILYFVVATLVGFAVAWGMAIWRCPRADRGIYTQGAFRGNNGVIGLALAASLYGDYGISLGAVLAGLVILMYNSLSAVVLAVYSPDLKSDPWSICKSIFSNPLIISVLVATPMAYGQVPLPNWLLTSGDYLAQMTLPLALICIGGTLSLAALRDSGKLAIDVSLVKMVWLPLIGTLGAWLCGFRGAELGILFLYIGSPTAAASYVMARAANGNHELAASIIVITTLMAAITTNIGIFILQWGGWI
;
A
#
# COMPACT_ATOMS: atom_id res chain seq x y z
N MET A 1 8.97 20.01 -20.51
CA MET A 1 7.95 18.96 -20.46
C MET A 1 8.52 17.56 -20.73
N LEU A 2 9.17 17.30 -21.88
CA LEU A 2 9.73 15.96 -22.19
C LEU A 2 10.78 15.54 -21.14
N ALA A 3 11.70 16.43 -20.76
CA ALA A 3 12.71 16.13 -19.75
C ALA A 3 12.10 15.75 -18.39
N LEU A 4 11.06 16.45 -17.96
CA LEU A 4 10.34 16.15 -16.72
C LEU A 4 9.64 14.78 -16.80
N LEU A 5 9.00 14.46 -17.92
CA LEU A 5 8.39 13.15 -18.12
C LEU A 5 9.44 12.02 -18.07
N ILE A 6 10.57 12.21 -18.74
CA ILE A 6 11.68 11.23 -18.71
C ILE A 6 12.21 11.08 -17.28
N GLN A 7 12.37 12.18 -16.55
CA GLN A 7 12.80 12.15 -15.15
C GLN A 7 11.81 11.36 -14.28
N THR A 8 10.50 11.63 -14.40
CA THR A 8 9.45 10.92 -13.66
C THR A 8 9.48 9.42 -13.98
N LEU A 9 9.59 9.07 -15.27
CA LEU A 9 9.67 7.67 -15.69
C LEU A 9 10.93 6.99 -15.14
N ASN A 10 12.09 7.64 -15.17
CA ASN A 10 13.34 7.06 -14.65
C ASN A 10 13.27 6.76 -13.14
N ILE A 11 12.49 7.53 -12.38
CA ILE A 11 12.33 7.31 -10.94
C ILE A 11 11.35 6.17 -10.67
N THR A 12 10.27 6.07 -11.41
CA THR A 12 9.20 5.09 -11.15
C THR A 12 9.42 3.77 -11.90
N ALA A 13 10.09 3.80 -13.06
CA ALA A 13 10.32 2.63 -13.89
C ALA A 13 10.97 1.45 -13.15
N PRO A 14 11.98 1.62 -12.27
CA PRO A 14 12.54 0.50 -11.53
C PRO A 14 11.50 -0.25 -10.70
N VAL A 15 10.57 0.46 -10.05
CA VAL A 15 9.51 -0.15 -9.23
C VAL A 15 8.58 -1.01 -10.10
N PHE A 16 8.12 -0.46 -11.23
CA PHE A 16 7.24 -1.20 -12.14
C PHE A 16 7.99 -2.29 -12.91
N ALA A 17 9.27 -2.07 -13.26
CA ALA A 17 10.10 -3.09 -13.89
C ALA A 17 10.24 -4.34 -13.01
N MET A 18 10.48 -4.17 -11.69
CA MET A 18 10.53 -5.30 -10.76
C MET A 18 9.20 -6.05 -10.66
N LEU A 19 8.08 -5.33 -10.72
CA LEU A 19 6.75 -5.94 -10.75
C LEU A 19 6.54 -6.75 -12.04
N PHE A 20 6.85 -6.17 -13.21
CA PHE A 20 6.77 -6.89 -14.49
C PHE A 20 7.78 -8.03 -14.60
N MET A 21 8.94 -7.90 -13.96
CA MET A 21 9.88 -9.01 -13.81
C MET A 21 9.24 -10.19 -13.09
N GLY A 22 8.49 -9.95 -12.01
CA GLY A 22 7.72 -10.99 -11.31
C GLY A 22 6.73 -11.72 -12.23
N VAL A 23 5.99 -10.96 -13.09
CA VAL A 23 5.11 -11.54 -14.12
C VAL A 23 5.91 -12.43 -15.10
N LEU A 24 7.06 -11.93 -15.57
CA LEU A 24 7.92 -12.64 -16.52
C LEU A 24 8.47 -13.93 -15.90
N LEU A 25 9.04 -13.86 -14.68
CA LEU A 25 9.60 -15.01 -13.98
C LEU A 25 8.54 -16.10 -13.74
N LYS A 26 7.32 -15.71 -13.42
CA LYS A 26 6.17 -16.63 -13.31
C LYS A 26 5.84 -17.27 -14.66
N ARG A 27 5.84 -16.49 -15.73
CA ARG A 27 5.51 -16.96 -17.09
C ARG A 27 6.54 -17.95 -17.63
N ILE A 28 7.82 -17.76 -17.33
CA ILE A 28 8.90 -18.68 -17.72
C ILE A 28 9.09 -19.84 -16.73
N HIS A 29 8.19 -19.97 -15.74
CA HIS A 29 8.19 -21.04 -14.72
C HIS A 29 9.44 -21.05 -13.81
N LEU A 30 10.18 -19.92 -13.70
CA LEU A 30 11.29 -19.81 -12.78
C LEU A 30 10.82 -19.62 -11.33
N ILE A 31 9.68 -19.01 -11.14
CA ILE A 31 8.98 -18.90 -9.86
C ILE A 31 7.58 -19.49 -9.98
N ASP A 32 7.09 -20.09 -8.91
CA ASP A 32 5.77 -20.72 -8.82
C ASP A 32 4.93 -20.11 -7.69
N ASP A 33 3.72 -20.64 -7.48
CA ASP A 33 2.84 -20.17 -6.42
C ASP A 33 3.38 -20.47 -5.03
N ASN A 34 4.16 -21.56 -4.88
CA ASN A 34 4.81 -21.89 -3.62
C ASN A 34 5.92 -20.87 -3.30
N PHE A 35 6.76 -20.54 -4.28
CA PHE A 35 7.76 -19.48 -4.13
C PHE A 35 7.10 -18.15 -3.72
N ASN A 36 6.07 -17.73 -4.46
CA ASN A 36 5.37 -16.48 -4.16
C ASN A 36 4.79 -16.47 -2.74
N ARG A 37 4.25 -17.60 -2.28
CA ARG A 37 3.71 -17.74 -0.92
C ARG A 37 4.81 -17.62 0.13
N VAL A 38 5.90 -18.39 -0.01
CA VAL A 38 6.99 -18.44 0.96
C VAL A 38 7.75 -17.11 0.98
N ALA A 39 8.08 -16.56 -0.19
CA ALA A 39 8.79 -15.28 -0.30
C ALA A 39 7.95 -14.12 0.24
N SER A 40 6.63 -14.08 -0.03
CA SER A 40 5.74 -13.08 0.58
C SER A 40 5.68 -13.20 2.10
N GLN A 41 5.70 -14.41 2.65
CA GLN A 41 5.77 -14.61 4.11
C GLN A 41 7.10 -14.12 4.69
N LEU A 42 8.23 -14.40 4.02
CA LEU A 42 9.54 -13.90 4.41
C LEU A 42 9.58 -12.36 4.40
N VAL A 43 9.09 -11.75 3.32
CA VAL A 43 8.99 -10.30 3.21
C VAL A 43 8.15 -9.73 4.35
N PHE A 44 6.96 -10.26 4.57
CA PHE A 44 6.03 -9.71 5.55
C PHE A 44 6.47 -9.91 7.00
N ASN A 45 7.07 -11.06 7.31
CA ASN A 45 7.40 -11.40 8.70
C ASN A 45 8.82 -11.01 9.13
N VAL A 46 9.74 -10.78 8.18
CA VAL A 46 11.16 -10.54 8.46
C VAL A 46 11.68 -9.28 7.78
N CYS A 47 11.63 -9.23 6.44
CA CYS A 47 12.27 -8.16 5.69
C CYS A 47 11.60 -6.80 5.92
N MET A 48 10.27 -6.75 5.85
CA MET A 48 9.50 -5.51 6.03
C MET A 48 9.56 -4.98 7.46
N PRO A 49 9.45 -5.80 8.52
CA PRO A 49 9.74 -5.37 9.88
C PRO A 49 11.13 -4.76 10.04
N ALA A 50 12.18 -5.36 9.43
CA ALA A 50 13.51 -4.81 9.44
C ALA A 50 13.60 -3.45 8.74
N LEU A 51 12.99 -3.31 7.54
CA LEU A 51 12.93 -2.05 6.80
C LEU A 51 12.22 -0.95 7.62
N LEU A 52 11.06 -1.25 8.19
CA LEU A 52 10.30 -0.28 8.99
C LEU A 52 11.03 0.09 10.28
N PHE A 53 11.64 -0.91 10.94
CA PHE A 53 12.43 -0.68 12.14
C PHE A 53 13.60 0.26 11.85
N LEU A 54 14.46 -0.07 10.87
CA LEU A 54 15.62 0.75 10.53
C LEU A 54 15.22 2.12 9.97
N GLY A 55 14.15 2.19 9.16
CA GLY A 55 13.61 3.45 8.66
C GLY A 55 13.18 4.41 9.77
N ILE A 56 12.65 3.89 10.89
CA ILE A 56 12.27 4.69 12.07
C ILE A 56 13.48 4.92 12.97
N TYR A 57 14.32 3.90 13.17
CA TYR A 57 15.51 3.99 14.03
C TYR A 57 16.51 5.04 13.56
N HIS A 58 16.76 5.14 12.26
CA HIS A 58 17.62 6.15 11.66
C HIS A 58 16.93 7.49 11.39
N ALA A 59 15.58 7.54 11.49
CA ALA A 59 14.86 8.77 11.25
C ALA A 59 15.14 9.81 12.34
N ASP A 60 15.34 11.04 11.91
CA ASP A 60 15.10 12.16 12.80
C ASP A 60 13.58 12.24 13.06
N LEU A 61 13.13 11.68 14.18
CA LEU A 61 11.71 11.60 14.52
C LEU A 61 11.04 12.99 14.55
N ALA A 62 11.80 14.04 14.89
CA ALA A 62 11.26 15.40 14.89
C ALA A 62 10.89 15.87 13.48
N SER A 63 11.65 15.43 12.47
CA SER A 63 11.39 15.73 11.06
C SER A 63 10.46 14.72 10.38
N ALA A 64 10.51 13.44 10.76
CA ALA A 64 9.73 12.36 10.15
C ALA A 64 8.28 12.29 10.67
N VAL A 65 8.05 12.57 11.96
CA VAL A 65 6.71 12.59 12.54
C VAL A 65 6.06 13.92 12.26
N LYS A 66 5.27 14.00 11.22
CA LYS A 66 4.49 15.17 10.80
C LYS A 66 3.02 15.03 11.20
N PRO A 67 2.60 15.56 12.38
CA PRO A 67 1.24 15.35 12.87
C PRO A 67 0.16 15.79 11.87
N GLY A 68 0.40 16.87 11.13
CA GLY A 68 -0.52 17.35 10.09
C GLY A 68 -0.70 16.33 8.95
N VAL A 69 0.40 15.74 8.46
CA VAL A 69 0.37 14.72 7.39
C VAL A 69 -0.35 13.47 7.88
N ILE A 70 -0.04 13.04 9.10
CA ILE A 70 -0.65 11.87 9.75
C ILE A 70 -2.15 12.08 9.91
N LEU A 71 -2.55 13.22 10.48
CA LEU A 71 -3.96 13.55 10.70
C LEU A 71 -4.71 13.63 9.36
N TYR A 72 -4.13 14.31 8.37
CA TYR A 72 -4.73 14.38 7.05
C TYR A 72 -4.92 12.99 6.44
N PHE A 73 -3.90 12.14 6.50
CA PHE A 73 -3.96 10.79 5.94
C PHE A 73 -5.02 9.93 6.64
N VAL A 74 -5.14 10.01 7.97
CA VAL A 74 -6.20 9.34 8.74
C VAL A 74 -7.58 9.79 8.29
N VAL A 75 -7.80 11.10 8.23
CA VAL A 75 -9.09 11.68 7.81
C VAL A 75 -9.41 11.30 6.36
N ALA A 76 -8.44 11.45 5.45
CA ALA A 76 -8.60 11.08 4.04
C ALA A 76 -8.93 9.59 3.86
N THR A 77 -8.32 8.72 4.66
CA THR A 77 -8.61 7.27 4.66
C THR A 77 -10.03 6.98 5.15
N LEU A 78 -10.46 7.61 6.23
CA LEU A 78 -11.82 7.44 6.77
C LEU A 78 -12.90 7.98 5.80
N VAL A 79 -12.65 9.14 5.22
CA VAL A 79 -13.54 9.71 4.19
C VAL A 79 -13.56 8.84 2.95
N GLY A 80 -12.38 8.40 2.47
CA GLY A 80 -12.27 7.48 1.33
C GLY A 80 -13.00 6.16 1.56
N PHE A 81 -12.91 5.61 2.77
CA PHE A 81 -13.67 4.43 3.18
C PHE A 81 -15.19 4.68 3.16
N ALA A 82 -15.65 5.78 3.75
CA ALA A 82 -17.06 6.12 3.78
C ALA A 82 -17.64 6.36 2.37
N VAL A 83 -16.89 7.05 1.51
CA VAL A 83 -17.25 7.29 0.11
C VAL A 83 -17.33 5.96 -0.65
N ALA A 84 -16.29 5.11 -0.53
CA ALA A 84 -16.25 3.80 -1.18
C ALA A 84 -17.42 2.91 -0.72
N TRP A 85 -17.75 2.94 0.57
CA TRP A 85 -18.89 2.19 1.12
C TRP A 85 -20.23 2.73 0.60
N GLY A 86 -20.40 4.04 0.60
CA GLY A 86 -21.59 4.69 0.02
C GLY A 86 -21.78 4.34 -1.47
N MET A 87 -20.69 4.39 -2.26
CA MET A 87 -20.71 3.97 -3.67
C MET A 87 -21.06 2.48 -3.83
N ALA A 88 -20.53 1.63 -2.97
CA ALA A 88 -20.83 0.19 -2.98
C ALA A 88 -22.33 -0.08 -2.75
N ILE A 89 -23.00 0.68 -1.87
CA ILE A 89 -24.44 0.55 -1.62
C ILE A 89 -25.25 0.83 -2.87
N TRP A 90 -24.83 1.79 -3.68
CA TRP A 90 -25.55 2.23 -4.89
C TRP A 90 -25.22 1.43 -6.14
N ARG A 91 -23.98 0.91 -6.25
CA ARG A 91 -23.43 0.40 -7.52
C ARG A 91 -23.36 -1.11 -7.60
N CYS A 92 -23.44 -1.82 -6.48
CA CYS A 92 -23.27 -3.27 -6.51
C CYS A 92 -24.26 -4.05 -5.64
N PRO A 93 -24.49 -5.34 -5.98
CA PRO A 93 -25.29 -6.25 -5.18
C PRO A 93 -24.76 -6.36 -3.76
N ARG A 94 -25.65 -6.66 -2.81
CA ARG A 94 -25.29 -6.74 -1.38
C ARG A 94 -24.10 -7.66 -1.10
N ALA A 95 -24.00 -8.79 -1.81
CA ALA A 95 -22.94 -9.78 -1.65
C ALA A 95 -21.53 -9.23 -2.00
N ASP A 96 -21.44 -8.28 -2.94
CA ASP A 96 -20.16 -7.74 -3.41
C ASP A 96 -19.76 -6.43 -2.72
N ARG A 97 -20.65 -5.82 -1.90
CA ARG A 97 -20.40 -4.51 -1.27
C ARG A 97 -19.17 -4.46 -0.41
N GLY A 98 -18.91 -5.52 0.37
CA GLY A 98 -17.71 -5.63 1.19
C GLY A 98 -16.44 -5.63 0.36
N ILE A 99 -16.44 -6.40 -0.73
CA ILE A 99 -15.29 -6.53 -1.64
C ILE A 99 -15.08 -5.23 -2.43
N TYR A 100 -16.15 -4.62 -2.93
CA TYR A 100 -16.12 -3.31 -3.59
C TYR A 100 -15.46 -2.26 -2.69
N THR A 101 -16.00 -2.10 -1.47
CA THR A 101 -15.50 -1.11 -0.51
C THR A 101 -14.03 -1.35 -0.20
N GLN A 102 -13.67 -2.59 0.14
CA GLN A 102 -12.28 -2.95 0.44
C GLN A 102 -11.36 -2.68 -0.74
N GLY A 103 -11.76 -3.06 -1.95
CA GLY A 103 -10.99 -2.84 -3.17
C GLY A 103 -10.76 -1.37 -3.49
N ALA A 104 -11.76 -0.52 -3.24
CA ALA A 104 -11.71 0.91 -3.52
C ALA A 104 -10.82 1.69 -2.53
N PHE A 105 -10.92 1.43 -1.20
CA PHE A 105 -10.18 2.27 -0.25
C PHE A 105 -8.81 1.70 0.14
N ARG A 106 -8.63 0.38 0.17
CA ARG A 106 -7.44 -0.29 0.70
C ARG A 106 -6.28 -0.29 -0.30
N GLY A 107 -5.27 0.52 -0.07
CA GLY A 107 -4.07 0.57 -0.91
C GLY A 107 -2.95 -0.37 -0.46
N ASN A 108 -2.06 -0.73 -1.40
CA ASN A 108 -0.82 -1.47 -1.14
C ASN A 108 0.32 -0.50 -0.76
N ASN A 109 0.06 0.31 0.26
CA ASN A 109 0.92 1.42 0.66
C ASN A 109 2.25 0.94 1.24
N GLY A 110 2.22 -0.20 1.97
CA GLY A 110 3.43 -0.75 2.59
C GLY A 110 4.45 -1.29 1.60
N VAL A 111 4.06 -1.63 0.38
CA VAL A 111 4.97 -2.10 -0.67
C VAL A 111 5.11 -1.07 -1.78
N ILE A 112 4.06 -0.87 -2.60
CA ILE A 112 4.16 -0.02 -3.79
C ILE A 112 4.26 1.45 -3.38
N GLY A 113 3.44 1.92 -2.44
CA GLY A 113 3.51 3.29 -1.94
C GLY A 113 4.85 3.62 -1.33
N LEU A 114 5.38 2.73 -0.47
CA LEU A 114 6.68 2.90 0.17
C LEU A 114 7.83 2.84 -0.84
N ALA A 115 7.79 1.91 -1.81
CA ALA A 115 8.80 1.82 -2.85
C ALA A 115 8.89 3.09 -3.70
N LEU A 116 7.75 3.65 -4.08
CA LEU A 116 7.69 4.90 -4.84
C LEU A 116 8.12 6.11 -4.00
N ALA A 117 7.72 6.17 -2.72
CA ALA A 117 8.16 7.21 -1.80
C ALA A 117 9.67 7.17 -1.57
N ALA A 118 10.24 5.96 -1.39
CA ALA A 118 11.69 5.77 -1.30
C ALA A 118 12.42 6.21 -2.57
N SER A 119 11.89 5.86 -3.75
CA SER A 119 12.49 6.22 -5.03
C SER A 119 12.47 7.72 -5.32
N LEU A 120 11.41 8.45 -4.90
CA LEU A 120 11.29 9.89 -5.14
C LEU A 120 11.96 10.75 -4.07
N TYR A 121 11.91 10.33 -2.81
CA TYR A 121 12.26 11.17 -1.66
C TYR A 121 13.35 10.55 -0.75
N GLY A 122 13.97 9.42 -1.18
CA GLY A 122 15.05 8.78 -0.46
C GLY A 122 14.69 8.44 0.99
N ASP A 123 15.60 8.72 1.91
CA ASP A 123 15.45 8.40 3.34
C ASP A 123 14.24 9.09 3.99
N TYR A 124 13.91 10.32 3.55
CA TYR A 124 12.72 11.01 4.03
C TYR A 124 11.45 10.26 3.62
N GLY A 125 11.40 9.77 2.36
CA GLY A 125 10.30 8.94 1.86
C GLY A 125 10.15 7.63 2.62
N ILE A 126 11.24 6.99 2.99
CA ILE A 126 11.25 5.77 3.81
C ILE A 126 10.76 6.09 5.22
N SER A 127 11.28 7.12 5.86
CA SER A 127 10.97 7.46 7.26
C SER A 127 9.51 7.86 7.46
N LEU A 128 9.02 8.85 6.70
CA LEU A 128 7.61 9.25 6.75
C LEU A 128 6.69 8.13 6.26
N GLY A 129 7.11 7.42 5.20
CA GLY A 129 6.40 6.27 4.67
C GLY A 129 6.27 5.13 5.70
N ALA A 130 7.31 4.83 6.46
CA ALA A 130 7.25 3.82 7.52
C ALA A 130 6.25 4.18 8.63
N VAL A 131 6.22 5.44 9.06
CA VAL A 131 5.23 5.94 10.03
C VAL A 131 3.80 5.79 9.48
N LEU A 132 3.57 6.22 8.23
CA LEU A 132 2.26 6.07 7.59
C LEU A 132 1.90 4.59 7.37
N ALA A 133 2.86 3.73 7.02
CA ALA A 133 2.62 2.29 6.84
C ALA A 133 2.13 1.62 8.13
N GLY A 134 2.67 1.98 9.28
CA GLY A 134 2.17 1.49 10.58
C GLY A 134 0.70 1.83 10.79
N LEU A 135 0.30 3.08 10.53
CA LEU A 135 -1.10 3.52 10.60
C LEU A 135 -2.01 2.82 9.61
N VAL A 136 -1.54 2.68 8.35
CA VAL A 136 -2.27 1.99 7.28
C VAL A 136 -2.64 0.58 7.67
N ILE A 137 -1.70 -0.17 8.25
CA ILE A 137 -1.94 -1.57 8.64
C ILE A 137 -3.08 -1.64 9.66
N LEU A 138 -3.06 -0.76 10.66
CA LEU A 138 -4.11 -0.67 11.68
C LEU A 138 -5.46 -0.35 11.05
N MET A 139 -5.53 0.76 10.33
CA MET A 139 -6.77 1.28 9.77
C MET A 139 -7.34 0.35 8.70
N TYR A 140 -6.53 -0.10 7.75
CA TYR A 140 -7.01 -0.91 6.63
C TYR A 140 -7.47 -2.29 7.08
N ASN A 141 -6.77 -2.93 8.01
CA ASN A 141 -7.21 -4.22 8.54
C ASN A 141 -8.51 -4.08 9.34
N SER A 142 -8.61 -3.08 10.22
CA SER A 142 -9.82 -2.86 11.02
C SER A 142 -11.03 -2.49 10.16
N LEU A 143 -10.89 -1.52 9.26
CA LEU A 143 -11.98 -1.07 8.38
C LEU A 143 -12.40 -2.17 7.40
N SER A 144 -11.44 -2.95 6.87
CA SER A 144 -11.75 -4.10 6.01
C SER A 144 -12.48 -5.20 6.76
N ALA A 145 -12.04 -5.52 7.98
CA ALA A 145 -12.72 -6.51 8.82
C ALA A 145 -14.17 -6.10 9.11
N VAL A 146 -14.40 -4.82 9.43
CA VAL A 146 -15.75 -4.27 9.68
C VAL A 146 -16.62 -4.42 8.43
N VAL A 147 -16.18 -3.93 7.28
CA VAL A 147 -17.04 -3.94 6.09
C VAL A 147 -17.28 -5.35 5.56
N LEU A 148 -16.29 -6.23 5.63
CA LEU A 148 -16.49 -7.63 5.25
C LEU A 148 -17.45 -8.35 6.19
N ALA A 149 -17.35 -8.14 7.50
CA ALA A 149 -18.27 -8.74 8.48
C ALA A 149 -19.72 -8.28 8.31
N VAL A 150 -19.96 -7.01 7.94
CA VAL A 150 -21.32 -6.49 7.69
C VAL A 150 -22.00 -7.19 6.51
N TYR A 151 -21.23 -7.63 5.52
CA TYR A 151 -21.77 -8.24 4.29
C TYR A 151 -21.54 -9.75 4.19
N SER A 152 -20.74 -10.35 5.08
CA SER A 152 -20.54 -11.80 5.15
C SER A 152 -21.39 -12.41 6.25
N PRO A 153 -22.22 -13.43 5.96
CA PRO A 153 -23.03 -14.10 6.98
C PRO A 153 -22.20 -14.91 7.98
N ASP A 154 -20.97 -15.29 7.61
CA ASP A 154 -20.14 -16.25 8.36
C ASP A 154 -19.08 -15.60 9.25
N LEU A 155 -18.78 -14.28 9.05
CA LEU A 155 -17.79 -13.57 9.83
C LEU A 155 -18.42 -12.87 11.04
N LYS A 156 -18.18 -13.44 12.23
CA LYS A 156 -18.35 -12.68 13.47
C LYS A 156 -17.02 -11.98 13.77
N SER A 157 -16.97 -10.67 13.57
CA SER A 157 -15.81 -9.86 14.00
C SER A 157 -15.89 -9.67 15.52
N ASP A 158 -15.19 -10.55 16.25
CA ASP A 158 -14.94 -10.32 17.68
C ASP A 158 -13.89 -9.19 17.83
N PRO A 159 -14.23 -8.08 18.52
CA PRO A 159 -13.32 -6.96 18.75
C PRO A 159 -11.99 -7.40 19.40
N TRP A 160 -12.02 -8.41 20.26
CA TRP A 160 -10.84 -8.95 20.92
C TRP A 160 -9.91 -9.66 19.92
N SER A 161 -10.46 -10.42 19.00
CA SER A 161 -9.70 -11.08 17.93
C SER A 161 -9.01 -10.06 17.01
N ILE A 162 -9.71 -8.95 16.68
CA ILE A 162 -9.14 -7.83 15.92
C ILE A 162 -7.98 -7.21 16.68
N CYS A 163 -8.16 -6.90 17.95
CA CYS A 163 -7.15 -6.30 18.80
C CYS A 163 -5.90 -7.21 18.91
N LYS A 164 -6.10 -8.51 19.15
CA LYS A 164 -5.03 -9.51 19.18
C LYS A 164 -4.27 -9.58 17.87
N SER A 165 -4.96 -9.59 16.73
CA SER A 165 -4.36 -9.62 15.40
C SER A 165 -3.48 -8.37 15.15
N ILE A 166 -3.90 -7.21 15.62
CA ILE A 166 -3.15 -5.95 15.53
C ILE A 166 -1.84 -6.07 16.30
N PHE A 167 -1.89 -6.40 17.60
CA PHE A 167 -0.71 -6.48 18.45
C PHE A 167 0.21 -7.67 18.14
N SER A 168 -0.26 -8.68 17.43
CA SER A 168 0.56 -9.79 16.94
C SER A 168 1.15 -9.52 15.55
N ASN A 169 0.87 -8.37 14.93
CA ASN A 169 1.39 -8.05 13.61
C ASN A 169 2.87 -7.64 13.70
N PRO A 170 3.80 -8.34 13.00
CA PRO A 170 5.23 -8.07 13.09
C PRO A 170 5.61 -6.65 12.64
N LEU A 171 4.84 -6.07 11.70
CA LEU A 171 5.07 -4.70 11.23
C LEU A 171 4.73 -3.67 12.32
N ILE A 172 3.66 -3.90 13.07
CA ILE A 172 3.28 -3.03 14.19
C ILE A 172 4.28 -3.17 15.33
N ILE A 173 4.69 -4.39 15.66
CA ILE A 173 5.69 -4.64 16.68
C ILE A 173 7.00 -3.92 16.33
N SER A 174 7.45 -3.98 15.07
CA SER A 174 8.69 -3.30 14.65
C SER A 174 8.59 -1.78 14.81
N VAL A 175 7.47 -1.16 14.48
CA VAL A 175 7.24 0.28 14.66
C VAL A 175 7.22 0.66 16.15
N LEU A 176 6.49 -0.13 16.97
CA LEU A 176 6.38 0.12 18.40
C LEU A 176 7.73 -0.04 19.14
N VAL A 177 8.59 -0.94 18.68
CA VAL A 177 9.94 -1.14 19.27
C VAL A 177 10.91 -0.08 18.73
N ALA A 178 10.87 0.24 17.44
CA ALA A 178 11.78 1.22 16.84
C ALA A 178 11.58 2.63 17.40
N THR A 179 10.32 3.05 17.63
CA THR A 179 10.00 4.42 18.05
C THR A 179 10.66 4.83 19.37
N PRO A 180 10.54 4.09 20.50
CA PRO A 180 11.22 4.44 21.74
C PRO A 180 12.74 4.31 21.64
N MET A 181 13.26 3.37 20.83
CA MET A 181 14.70 3.23 20.63
C MET A 181 15.30 4.40 19.86
N ALA A 182 14.61 4.88 18.82
CA ALA A 182 15.00 6.08 18.07
C ALA A 182 14.92 7.33 18.96
N TYR A 183 13.85 7.48 19.74
CA TYR A 183 13.68 8.62 20.67
C TYR A 183 14.75 8.62 21.77
N GLY A 184 15.04 7.46 22.34
CA GLY A 184 16.06 7.28 23.39
C GLY A 184 17.49 7.20 22.85
N GLN A 185 17.69 7.28 21.53
CA GLN A 185 19.01 7.12 20.87
C GLN A 185 19.78 5.89 21.38
N VAL A 186 19.06 4.78 21.58
CA VAL A 186 19.63 3.54 22.11
C VAL A 186 20.64 2.96 21.10
N PRO A 187 21.92 2.84 21.44
CA PRO A 187 22.91 2.35 20.49
C PRO A 187 22.74 0.85 20.23
N LEU A 188 22.68 0.48 18.95
CA LEU A 188 22.65 -0.92 18.52
C LEU A 188 24.04 -1.33 17.98
N PRO A 189 24.46 -2.59 18.19
CA PRO A 189 25.70 -3.11 17.62
C PRO A 189 25.71 -3.03 16.08
N ASN A 190 26.84 -2.64 15.50
CA ASN A 190 26.98 -2.46 14.03
C ASN A 190 26.63 -3.72 13.25
N TRP A 191 26.99 -4.91 13.74
CA TRP A 191 26.66 -6.16 13.05
C TRP A 191 25.15 -6.38 12.93
N LEU A 192 24.36 -5.96 13.94
CA LEU A 192 22.90 -6.07 13.93
C LEU A 192 22.29 -5.08 12.94
N LEU A 193 22.78 -3.84 12.92
CA LEU A 193 22.35 -2.82 11.95
C LEU A 193 22.65 -3.27 10.53
N THR A 194 23.89 -3.71 10.23
CA THR A 194 24.28 -4.20 8.92
C THR A 194 23.47 -5.41 8.46
N SER A 195 23.20 -6.37 9.37
CA SER A 195 22.35 -7.52 9.04
C SER A 195 20.90 -7.11 8.78
N GLY A 196 20.41 -6.16 9.56
CA GLY A 196 19.09 -5.55 9.33
C GLY A 196 18.99 -4.83 7.99
N ASP A 197 20.05 -4.10 7.60
CA ASP A 197 20.11 -3.40 6.30
C ASP A 197 20.05 -4.37 5.11
N TYR A 198 20.71 -5.53 5.19
CA TYR A 198 20.59 -6.55 4.14
C TYR A 198 19.14 -7.06 4.00
N LEU A 199 18.46 -7.30 5.10
CA LEU A 199 17.05 -7.70 5.09
C LEU A 199 16.14 -6.57 4.57
N ALA A 200 16.40 -5.34 5.00
CA ALA A 200 15.67 -4.15 4.55
C ALA A 200 15.79 -3.93 3.04
N GLN A 201 16.99 -4.06 2.48
CA GLN A 201 17.27 -3.90 1.04
C GLN A 201 16.54 -4.97 0.20
N MET A 202 16.38 -6.18 0.70
CA MET A 202 15.64 -7.24 0.00
C MET A 202 14.13 -6.98 -0.03
N THR A 203 13.60 -6.16 0.87
CA THR A 203 12.16 -6.01 1.09
C THR A 203 11.41 -5.58 -0.18
N LEU A 204 11.76 -4.42 -0.72
CA LEU A 204 11.02 -3.83 -1.83
C LEU A 204 11.18 -4.64 -3.13
N PRO A 205 12.40 -5.02 -3.56
CA PRO A 205 12.56 -5.83 -4.77
C PRO A 205 11.82 -7.16 -4.70
N LEU A 206 11.97 -7.90 -3.61
CA LEU A 206 11.35 -9.21 -3.46
C LEU A 206 9.83 -9.10 -3.35
N ALA A 207 9.32 -8.10 -2.61
CA ALA A 207 7.88 -7.84 -2.52
C ALA A 207 7.27 -7.53 -3.89
N LEU A 208 7.92 -6.69 -4.71
CA LEU A 208 7.43 -6.32 -6.04
C LEU A 208 7.43 -7.52 -6.99
N ILE A 209 8.48 -8.36 -6.96
CA ILE A 209 8.51 -9.63 -7.72
C ILE A 209 7.35 -10.54 -7.28
N CYS A 210 7.12 -10.70 -5.98
CA CYS A 210 6.02 -11.52 -5.47
C CYS A 210 4.65 -10.99 -5.93
N ILE A 211 4.42 -9.67 -5.87
CA ILE A 211 3.19 -9.06 -6.37
C ILE A 211 3.03 -9.38 -7.86
N GLY A 212 4.07 -9.14 -8.68
CA GLY A 212 4.06 -9.47 -10.09
C GLY A 212 3.74 -10.94 -10.35
N GLY A 213 4.39 -11.84 -9.60
CA GLY A 213 4.16 -13.28 -9.70
C GLY A 213 2.76 -13.75 -9.28
N THR A 214 2.03 -12.94 -8.52
CA THR A 214 0.62 -13.23 -8.15
C THR A 214 -0.40 -12.64 -9.12
N LEU A 215 0.00 -11.76 -10.04
CA LEU A 215 -0.91 -11.19 -11.03
C LEU A 215 -1.43 -12.26 -11.99
N SER A 216 -2.75 -12.39 -12.08
CA SER A 216 -3.42 -13.34 -12.96
C SER A 216 -3.97 -12.64 -14.20
N LEU A 217 -3.44 -12.97 -15.38
CA LEU A 217 -3.99 -12.47 -16.65
C LEU A 217 -5.40 -13.02 -16.93
N ALA A 218 -5.74 -14.20 -16.37
CA ALA A 218 -7.10 -14.73 -16.44
C ALA A 218 -8.08 -13.83 -15.69
N ALA A 219 -7.72 -13.37 -14.46
CA ALA A 219 -8.54 -12.44 -13.71
C ALA A 219 -8.75 -11.10 -14.45
N LEU A 220 -7.80 -10.67 -15.27
CA LEU A 220 -7.96 -9.48 -16.11
C LEU A 220 -8.97 -9.72 -17.24
N ARG A 221 -8.90 -10.88 -17.87
CA ARG A 221 -9.80 -11.25 -18.99
C ARG A 221 -11.24 -11.43 -18.51
N ASP A 222 -11.40 -12.02 -17.32
CA ASP A 222 -12.71 -12.33 -16.76
C ASP A 222 -13.26 -11.19 -15.89
N SER A 223 -12.53 -10.04 -15.85
CA SER A 223 -12.92 -8.87 -15.07
C SER A 223 -14.23 -8.27 -15.56
N GLY A 224 -15.21 -8.23 -14.68
CA GLY A 224 -16.50 -7.60 -14.96
C GLY A 224 -16.47 -6.06 -14.86
N LYS A 225 -17.56 -5.42 -15.32
CA LYS A 225 -17.73 -3.94 -15.22
C LYS A 225 -17.51 -3.41 -13.80
N LEU A 226 -17.85 -4.20 -12.80
CA LEU A 226 -17.72 -3.82 -11.40
C LEU A 226 -16.24 -3.69 -10.98
N ALA A 227 -15.36 -4.59 -11.43
CA ALA A 227 -13.93 -4.50 -11.16
C ALA A 227 -13.30 -3.23 -11.77
N ILE A 228 -13.73 -2.86 -12.98
CA ILE A 228 -13.30 -1.63 -13.66
C ILE A 228 -13.79 -0.40 -12.88
N ASP A 229 -15.05 -0.38 -12.45
CA ASP A 229 -15.62 0.73 -11.68
C ASP A 229 -14.86 0.96 -10.38
N VAL A 230 -14.63 -0.10 -9.58
CA VAL A 230 -13.82 -0.03 -8.36
C VAL A 230 -12.42 0.50 -8.65
N SER A 231 -11.80 0.01 -9.73
CA SER A 231 -10.43 0.39 -10.10
C SER A 231 -10.35 1.86 -10.50
N LEU A 232 -11.34 2.40 -11.19
CA LEU A 232 -11.43 3.83 -11.50
C LEU A 232 -11.61 4.67 -10.22
N VAL A 233 -12.44 4.22 -9.31
CA VAL A 233 -12.59 4.90 -7.99
C VAL A 233 -11.25 4.92 -7.26
N LYS A 234 -10.56 3.77 -7.19
CA LYS A 234 -9.30 3.62 -6.47
C LYS A 234 -8.14 4.39 -7.10
N MET A 235 -8.01 4.34 -8.42
CA MET A 235 -6.81 4.82 -9.11
C MET A 235 -6.96 6.23 -9.70
N VAL A 236 -8.19 6.75 -9.78
CA VAL A 236 -8.44 8.08 -10.35
C VAL A 236 -9.13 8.98 -9.33
N TRP A 237 -10.35 8.62 -8.89
CA TRP A 237 -11.17 9.54 -8.09
C TRP A 237 -10.63 9.77 -6.70
N LEU A 238 -10.28 8.72 -5.96
CA LEU A 238 -9.75 8.89 -4.60
C LEU A 238 -8.40 9.60 -4.57
N PRO A 239 -7.41 9.28 -5.43
CA PRO A 239 -6.17 10.04 -5.50
C PRO A 239 -6.38 11.49 -5.91
N LEU A 240 -7.24 11.76 -6.89
CA LEU A 240 -7.54 13.12 -7.34
C LEU A 240 -8.13 13.96 -6.19
N ILE A 241 -9.19 13.46 -5.54
CA ILE A 241 -9.87 14.18 -4.46
C ILE A 241 -8.96 14.31 -3.24
N GLY A 242 -8.26 13.21 -2.86
CA GLY A 242 -7.37 13.21 -1.71
C GLY A 242 -6.15 14.11 -1.90
N THR A 243 -5.56 14.14 -3.10
CA THR A 243 -4.42 15.01 -3.38
C THR A 243 -4.83 16.48 -3.49
N LEU A 244 -5.97 16.75 -4.13
CA LEU A 244 -6.52 18.11 -4.18
C LEU A 244 -6.84 18.63 -2.78
N GLY A 245 -7.45 17.79 -1.93
CA GLY A 245 -7.70 18.13 -0.53
C GLY A 245 -6.41 18.40 0.25
N ALA A 246 -5.36 17.59 0.07
CA ALA A 246 -4.06 17.82 0.68
C ALA A 246 -3.45 19.17 0.23
N TRP A 247 -3.52 19.44 -1.07
CA TRP A 247 -3.06 20.71 -1.63
C TRP A 247 -3.83 21.90 -1.06
N LEU A 248 -5.14 21.81 -0.91
CA LEU A 248 -5.98 22.85 -0.29
C LEU A 248 -5.67 23.04 1.20
N CYS A 249 -5.29 21.97 1.92
CA CYS A 249 -4.82 22.03 3.30
C CYS A 249 -3.40 22.62 3.44
N GLY A 250 -2.75 22.99 2.34
CA GLY A 250 -1.45 23.66 2.35
C GLY A 250 -0.25 22.71 2.26
N PHE A 251 -0.44 21.39 2.12
CA PHE A 251 0.68 20.46 1.90
C PHE A 251 1.37 20.71 0.56
N ARG A 252 2.70 20.67 0.56
CA ARG A 252 3.55 20.91 -0.62
C ARG A 252 4.78 20.00 -0.57
N GLY A 253 5.55 19.95 -1.68
CA GLY A 253 6.81 19.22 -1.77
C GLY A 253 6.64 17.73 -1.43
N ALA A 254 7.61 17.17 -0.70
CA ALA A 254 7.65 15.75 -0.39
C ALA A 254 6.41 15.25 0.38
N GLU A 255 5.84 16.07 1.26
CA GLU A 255 4.64 15.70 2.03
C GLU A 255 3.44 15.49 1.12
N LEU A 256 3.19 16.39 0.19
CA LEU A 256 2.11 16.25 -0.81
C LEU A 256 2.34 15.05 -1.73
N GLY A 257 3.58 14.87 -2.18
CA GLY A 257 3.95 13.75 -3.03
C GLY A 257 3.76 12.40 -2.34
N ILE A 258 4.18 12.26 -1.08
CA ILE A 258 3.99 11.03 -0.31
C ILE A 258 2.50 10.77 -0.06
N LEU A 259 1.72 11.78 0.27
CA LEU A 259 0.26 11.65 0.41
C LEU A 259 -0.38 11.17 -0.90
N PHE A 260 0.00 11.76 -2.04
CA PHE A 260 -0.46 11.31 -3.35
C PHE A 260 -0.12 9.84 -3.61
N LEU A 261 1.13 9.44 -3.38
CA LEU A 261 1.58 8.05 -3.59
C LEU A 261 0.85 7.06 -2.69
N TYR A 262 0.57 7.43 -1.46
CA TYR A 262 -0.11 6.58 -0.50
C TYR A 262 -1.61 6.44 -0.81
N ILE A 263 -2.30 7.53 -1.11
CA ILE A 263 -3.72 7.50 -1.50
C ILE A 263 -3.88 6.81 -2.88
N GLY A 264 -2.95 7.07 -3.80
CA GLY A 264 -2.92 6.53 -5.16
C GLY A 264 -2.29 5.13 -5.30
N SER A 265 -1.89 4.47 -4.21
CA SER A 265 -1.40 3.09 -4.28
C SER A 265 -2.48 2.13 -4.76
N PRO A 266 -2.16 1.15 -5.62
CA PRO A 266 -3.10 0.15 -6.09
C PRO A 266 -3.64 -0.72 -4.95
N THR A 267 -4.71 -1.43 -5.19
CA THR A 267 -5.36 -2.28 -4.17
C THR A 267 -4.38 -3.32 -3.61
N ALA A 268 -4.38 -3.47 -2.29
CA ALA A 268 -3.48 -4.39 -1.59
C ALA A 268 -3.78 -5.87 -1.93
N ALA A 269 -2.74 -6.67 -2.21
CA ALA A 269 -2.87 -8.10 -2.46
C ALA A 269 -3.53 -8.86 -1.30
N ALA A 270 -3.35 -8.40 -0.07
CA ALA A 270 -4.02 -8.95 1.12
C ALA A 270 -5.55 -8.88 1.04
N SER A 271 -6.13 -8.02 0.19
CA SER A 271 -7.58 -7.94 -0.01
C SER A 271 -8.17 -9.25 -0.57
N TYR A 272 -7.42 -9.96 -1.42
CA TYR A 272 -7.82 -11.28 -1.93
C TYR A 272 -7.94 -12.32 -0.80
N VAL A 273 -6.95 -12.36 0.08
CA VAL A 273 -6.92 -13.31 1.21
C VAL A 273 -8.08 -13.06 2.16
N MET A 274 -8.33 -11.78 2.46
CA MET A 274 -9.45 -11.39 3.33
C MET A 274 -10.81 -11.66 2.67
N ALA A 275 -10.96 -11.39 1.38
CA ALA A 275 -12.16 -11.71 0.62
C ALA A 275 -12.48 -13.22 0.67
N ARG A 276 -11.44 -14.05 0.48
CA ARG A 276 -11.57 -15.51 0.54
C ARG A 276 -11.91 -16.01 1.95
N ALA A 277 -11.27 -15.45 2.97
CA ALA A 277 -11.55 -15.78 4.37
C ALA A 277 -12.99 -15.37 4.79
N ALA A 278 -13.54 -14.36 4.14
CA ALA A 278 -14.91 -13.89 4.34
C ALA A 278 -15.95 -14.67 3.51
N ASN A 279 -15.57 -15.72 2.78
CA ASN A 279 -16.41 -16.41 1.80
C ASN A 279 -17.05 -15.45 0.77
N GLY A 280 -16.38 -14.32 0.51
CA GLY A 280 -16.82 -13.32 -0.45
C GLY A 280 -16.30 -13.59 -1.86
N ASN A 281 -16.69 -12.73 -2.80
CA ASN A 281 -16.29 -12.80 -4.21
C ASN A 281 -14.79 -12.50 -4.38
N HIS A 282 -13.96 -13.51 -4.14
CA HIS A 282 -12.50 -13.37 -4.22
C HIS A 282 -12.00 -13.22 -5.67
N GLU A 283 -12.78 -13.65 -6.67
CA GLU A 283 -12.47 -13.43 -8.10
C GLU A 283 -12.57 -11.93 -8.44
N LEU A 284 -13.62 -11.25 -7.95
CA LEU A 284 -13.72 -9.80 -8.04
C LEU A 284 -12.54 -9.11 -7.36
N ALA A 285 -12.15 -9.55 -6.16
CA ALA A 285 -10.99 -9.00 -5.47
C ALA A 285 -9.69 -9.18 -6.27
N ALA A 286 -9.48 -10.36 -6.86
CA ALA A 286 -8.32 -10.63 -7.73
C ALA A 286 -8.30 -9.72 -8.96
N SER A 287 -9.43 -9.56 -9.64
CA SER A 287 -9.58 -8.69 -10.80
C SER A 287 -9.27 -7.22 -10.46
N ILE A 288 -9.78 -6.71 -9.33
CA ILE A 288 -9.50 -5.36 -8.85
C ILE A 288 -7.99 -5.16 -8.59
N ILE A 289 -7.34 -6.12 -7.93
CA ILE A 289 -5.90 -6.04 -7.64
C ILE A 289 -5.10 -5.96 -8.93
N VAL A 290 -5.40 -6.80 -9.91
CA VAL A 290 -4.70 -6.82 -11.20
C VAL A 290 -4.90 -5.50 -11.95
N ILE A 291 -6.16 -5.06 -12.11
CA ILE A 291 -6.46 -3.83 -12.87
C ILE A 291 -5.83 -2.62 -12.19
N THR A 292 -5.99 -2.46 -10.87
CA THR A 292 -5.42 -1.31 -10.15
C THR A 292 -3.90 -1.30 -10.20
N THR A 293 -3.25 -2.48 -10.15
CA THR A 293 -1.79 -2.58 -10.25
C THR A 293 -1.29 -2.18 -11.63
N LEU A 294 -1.97 -2.60 -12.69
CA LEU A 294 -1.63 -2.18 -14.07
C LEU A 294 -1.92 -0.70 -14.28
N MET A 295 -3.05 -0.20 -13.78
CA MET A 295 -3.39 1.23 -13.86
C MET A 295 -2.39 2.08 -13.09
N ALA A 296 -1.85 1.61 -11.98
CA ALA A 296 -0.87 2.35 -11.17
C ALA A 296 0.36 2.75 -11.98
N ALA A 297 0.83 1.88 -12.88
CA ALA A 297 1.96 2.20 -13.77
C ALA A 297 1.71 3.45 -14.63
N ILE A 298 0.45 3.75 -14.93
CA ILE A 298 0.06 4.91 -15.75
C ILE A 298 -0.34 6.08 -14.85
N THR A 299 -1.29 5.85 -13.95
CA THR A 299 -1.89 6.92 -13.14
C THR A 299 -0.90 7.57 -12.17
N THR A 300 0.02 6.78 -11.61
CA THR A 300 1.07 7.31 -10.72
C THR A 300 2.02 8.22 -11.50
N ASN A 301 2.47 7.79 -12.68
CA ASN A 301 3.37 8.60 -13.52
C ASN A 301 2.69 9.90 -13.98
N ILE A 302 1.43 9.84 -14.42
CA ILE A 302 0.67 11.02 -14.80
C ILE A 302 0.51 11.97 -13.61
N GLY A 303 0.16 11.45 -12.45
CA GLY A 303 -0.04 12.25 -11.24
C GLY A 303 1.24 12.92 -10.75
N ILE A 304 2.37 12.19 -10.67
CA ILE A 304 3.68 12.76 -10.33
C ILE A 304 4.06 13.85 -11.34
N PHE A 305 3.89 13.56 -12.65
CA PHE A 305 4.20 14.53 -13.70
C PHE A 305 3.38 15.83 -13.54
N ILE A 306 2.06 15.72 -13.29
CA ILE A 306 1.19 16.88 -13.09
C ILE A 306 1.63 17.68 -11.84
N LEU A 307 1.93 17.00 -10.74
CA LEU A 307 2.34 17.64 -9.50
C LEU A 307 3.70 18.35 -9.63
N GLN A 308 4.66 17.74 -10.33
CA GLN A 308 5.96 18.35 -10.62
C GLN A 308 5.83 19.50 -11.63
N TRP A 309 5.01 19.34 -12.67
CA TRP A 309 4.78 20.41 -13.66
C TRP A 309 4.12 21.64 -13.03
N GLY A 310 3.21 21.43 -12.09
CA GLY A 310 2.59 22.50 -11.32
C GLY A 310 3.54 23.14 -10.28
N GLY A 311 4.75 22.60 -10.07
CA GLY A 311 5.68 23.05 -9.04
C GLY A 311 5.20 22.81 -7.62
N TRP A 312 4.33 21.83 -7.42
CA TRP A 312 3.75 21.51 -6.12
C TRP A 312 4.55 20.47 -5.32
N ILE A 313 5.35 19.65 -6.05
CA ILE A 313 6.29 18.66 -5.49
C ILE A 313 7.64 18.74 -6.17
#